data_c63a78f90da8fb1e11726852ab13240e
#
_entry.id   c63a78f90da8fb1e11726852ab13240e
#
_cell.length_a   1.000
_cell.length_b   1.000
_cell.length_c   1.000
_cell.angle_alpha   90.00
_cell.angle_beta   90.00
_cell.angle_gamma   90.00
#
_symmetry.space_group_name_H-M   'P 1'
#
loop_
_entity.id
_entity.type
_entity.pdbx_description
1 polymer ?
#
loop_
_entity_poly.entity_id
_entity_poly.type
_entity_poly.pdbx_seq_one_letter_code
_entity_poly.pdbx_strand_id
1 'polypeptide(L)'
;AKLFSGTLDGNGKVISGLQLNVENATIGLFETNAGTIKNLKIKGASLTGTISAGSNVPVGTFAGKNTGTIQDCILEGGTFNVPANCLYGGFVGQNEGKIINCSITDVSNFTCDNANTNVGGVVGKNMGILEGSYANNVQMSCSKGTIGGLVGWNNSGNAKIVGCYSLVNITLTGSVNSGLLAGGCNWTHVTASFAVGSISAPVNANASRG
;
A
#
# COMPACT_ATOMS: atom_id res chain seq x y z
N ALA A 1 0.32 7.02 18.22
CA ALA A 1 1.28 6.29 19.06
C ALA A 1 2.47 5.89 18.21
N LYS A 2 3.69 6.23 18.66
CA LYS A 2 4.93 5.99 17.87
C LYS A 2 5.16 4.49 17.63
N LEU A 3 5.25 3.70 18.67
CA LEU A 3 5.47 2.25 18.60
C LEU A 3 4.31 1.51 19.28
N PHE A 4 3.71 0.58 18.58
CA PHE A 4 2.70 -0.32 19.12
C PHE A 4 3.26 -1.74 19.18
N SER A 5 3.33 -2.32 20.39
CA SER A 5 3.86 -3.68 20.62
C SER A 5 2.86 -4.64 21.30
N GLY A 6 1.63 -4.17 21.54
CA GLY A 6 0.55 -4.97 22.12
C GLY A 6 -0.30 -5.71 21.08
N THR A 7 -1.50 -6.10 21.49
CA THR A 7 -2.53 -6.63 20.61
C THR A 7 -3.71 -5.67 20.56
N LEU A 8 -4.06 -5.21 19.35
CA LEU A 8 -5.31 -4.53 19.06
C LEU A 8 -6.23 -5.50 18.33
N ASP A 9 -7.23 -6.01 19.03
CA ASP A 9 -8.32 -6.77 18.43
C ASP A 9 -9.52 -5.85 18.20
N GLY A 10 -9.79 -5.54 16.95
CA GLY A 10 -10.93 -4.70 16.58
C GLY A 10 -12.28 -5.38 16.81
N ASN A 11 -12.29 -6.71 17.00
CA ASN A 11 -13.52 -7.50 17.21
C ASN A 11 -14.64 -7.15 16.20
N GLY A 12 -14.26 -6.96 14.93
CA GLY A 12 -15.18 -6.57 13.85
C GLY A 12 -15.65 -5.11 13.91
N LYS A 13 -15.09 -4.28 14.80
CA LYS A 13 -15.46 -2.85 14.88
C LYS A 13 -14.86 -2.03 13.74
N VAL A 14 -15.45 -0.86 13.54
CA VAL A 14 -15.11 0.05 12.45
C VAL A 14 -14.57 1.36 12.99
N ILE A 15 -13.44 1.80 12.48
CA ILE A 15 -12.96 3.18 12.60
C ILE A 15 -13.37 3.89 11.31
N SER A 16 -14.17 4.95 11.41
CA SER A 16 -14.65 5.71 10.26
C SER A 16 -14.00 7.08 10.17
N GLY A 17 -13.69 7.52 8.94
CA GLY A 17 -13.21 8.87 8.67
C GLY A 17 -11.83 9.20 9.25
N LEU A 18 -10.94 8.21 9.37
CA LEU A 18 -9.56 8.45 9.82
C LEU A 18 -8.86 9.43 8.87
N GLN A 19 -8.38 10.54 9.42
CA GLN A 19 -7.64 11.54 8.65
C GLN A 19 -6.15 11.45 8.98
N LEU A 20 -5.34 11.29 7.94
CA LEU A 20 -3.89 11.23 8.03
C LEU A 20 -3.30 12.44 7.30
N ASN A 21 -2.64 13.33 8.04
CA ASN A 21 -1.89 14.44 7.48
C ASN A 21 -0.40 14.18 7.64
N VAL A 22 0.31 14.02 6.52
CA VAL A 22 1.73 13.66 6.51
C VAL A 22 2.58 14.93 6.48
N GLU A 23 3.44 15.08 7.47
CA GLU A 23 4.43 16.17 7.56
C GLU A 23 5.82 15.58 7.85
N ASN A 24 6.53 15.14 6.81
CA ASN A 24 7.90 14.60 6.92
C ASN A 24 8.10 13.44 7.93
N ALA A 25 7.04 12.72 8.28
CA ALA A 25 7.09 11.69 9.31
C ALA A 25 6.38 10.41 8.87
N THR A 26 6.86 9.29 9.36
CA THR A 26 6.17 8.00 9.26
C THR A 26 4.79 8.13 9.91
N ILE A 27 3.73 7.74 9.21
CA ILE A 27 2.35 7.91 9.68
C ILE A 27 1.47 6.71 9.37
N GLY A 28 0.49 6.51 10.25
CA GLY A 28 -0.60 5.55 10.17
C GLY A 28 -1.43 5.64 11.44
N LEU A 29 -2.38 4.74 11.64
CA LEU A 29 -3.02 4.56 12.95
C LEU A 29 -1.94 4.37 14.03
N PHE A 30 -0.86 3.66 13.66
CA PHE A 30 0.41 3.61 14.39
C PHE A 30 1.57 4.00 13.46
N GLU A 31 2.57 4.71 13.95
CA GLU A 31 3.80 4.96 13.18
C GLU A 31 4.51 3.64 12.88
N THR A 32 4.69 2.80 13.91
CA THR A 32 5.27 1.47 13.78
C THR A 32 4.42 0.46 14.55
N ASN A 33 4.05 -0.62 13.86
CA ASN A 33 3.45 -1.80 14.48
C ASN A 33 4.53 -2.87 14.67
N ALA A 34 4.81 -3.23 15.93
CA ALA A 34 5.62 -4.38 16.30
C ALA A 34 4.79 -5.46 17.03
N GLY A 35 3.51 -5.21 17.24
CA GLY A 35 2.54 -6.10 17.88
C GLY A 35 1.62 -6.79 16.87
N THR A 36 0.38 -6.98 17.28
CA THR A 36 -0.67 -7.58 16.44
C THR A 36 -1.87 -6.65 16.32
N ILE A 37 -2.29 -6.34 15.09
CA ILE A 37 -3.53 -5.66 14.77
C ILE A 37 -4.42 -6.66 14.04
N LYS A 38 -5.63 -6.90 14.52
CA LYS A 38 -6.52 -7.88 13.89
C LYS A 38 -8.00 -7.53 13.99
N ASN A 39 -8.79 -8.11 13.08
CA ASN A 39 -10.26 -8.02 13.08
C ASN A 39 -10.77 -6.56 13.10
N LEU A 40 -10.06 -5.65 12.43
CA LEU A 40 -10.37 -4.22 12.42
C LEU A 40 -10.70 -3.76 11.01
N LYS A 41 -11.77 -2.98 10.89
CA LYS A 41 -12.13 -2.29 9.67
C LYS A 41 -11.85 -0.79 9.80
N ILE A 42 -11.20 -0.21 8.78
CA ILE A 42 -11.13 1.25 8.62
C ILE A 42 -11.94 1.62 7.38
N LYS A 43 -12.84 2.59 7.52
CA LYS A 43 -13.74 3.01 6.44
C LYS A 43 -13.62 4.49 6.16
N GLY A 44 -13.51 4.86 4.86
CA GLY A 44 -13.49 6.24 4.42
C GLY A 44 -12.30 7.04 4.96
N ALA A 45 -11.13 6.43 5.02
CA ALA A 45 -9.92 7.14 5.43
C ALA A 45 -9.49 8.17 4.39
N SER A 46 -8.80 9.22 4.83
CA SER A 46 -8.21 10.23 3.95
C SER A 46 -6.74 10.44 4.26
N LEU A 47 -5.96 10.63 3.20
CA LEU A 47 -4.54 10.96 3.28
C LEU A 47 -4.26 12.23 2.51
N THR A 48 -3.60 13.17 3.18
CA THR A 48 -3.06 14.39 2.59
C THR A 48 -1.69 14.70 3.19
N GLY A 49 -0.99 15.67 2.65
CA GLY A 49 0.24 16.17 3.26
C GLY A 49 1.40 16.30 2.29
N THR A 50 2.57 16.58 2.83
CA THR A 50 3.80 16.83 2.08
C THR A 50 4.99 16.17 2.74
N ILE A 51 5.95 15.72 1.91
CA ILE A 51 7.22 15.16 2.37
C ILE A 51 8.34 15.87 1.59
N SER A 52 9.29 16.41 2.30
CA SER A 52 10.46 17.06 1.71
C SER A 52 11.33 16.06 0.93
N ALA A 53 12.11 16.55 -0.01
CA ALA A 53 12.94 15.72 -0.87
C ALA A 53 13.94 14.85 -0.08
N GLY A 54 14.25 13.68 -0.61
CA GLY A 54 15.30 12.79 -0.09
C GLY A 54 14.87 11.74 0.92
N SER A 55 13.60 11.66 1.29
CA SER A 55 13.10 10.72 2.29
C SER A 55 12.16 9.68 1.68
N ASN A 56 12.40 8.41 1.93
CA ASN A 56 11.44 7.33 1.64
C ASN A 56 10.58 7.09 2.90
N VAL A 57 9.73 8.06 3.23
CA VAL A 57 8.91 8.01 4.45
C VAL A 57 7.81 6.96 4.32
N PRO A 58 7.74 5.98 5.25
CA PRO A 58 6.67 4.99 5.22
C PRO A 58 5.32 5.60 5.66
N VAL A 59 4.31 5.41 4.83
CA VAL A 59 2.95 5.94 5.04
C VAL A 59 1.92 4.85 4.75
N GLY A 60 1.03 4.58 5.69
CA GLY A 60 -0.05 3.60 5.52
C GLY A 60 -1.18 3.83 6.50
N THR A 61 -2.38 3.34 6.20
CA THR A 61 -3.55 3.62 7.03
C THR A 61 -3.49 2.92 8.39
N PHE A 62 -3.06 1.66 8.42
CA PHE A 62 -2.90 0.91 9.68
C PHE A 62 -1.56 1.17 10.35
N ALA A 63 -0.49 1.20 9.58
CA ALA A 63 0.84 1.53 10.10
C ALA A 63 1.72 2.13 9.00
N GLY A 64 2.57 3.07 9.35
CA GLY A 64 3.64 3.49 8.46
C GLY A 64 4.61 2.34 8.23
N LYS A 65 5.13 1.74 9.31
CA LYS A 65 5.99 0.56 9.27
C LYS A 65 5.37 -0.61 10.04
N ASN A 66 5.42 -1.82 9.49
CA ASN A 66 4.99 -3.05 10.16
C ASN A 66 6.17 -4.02 10.31
N THR A 67 6.51 -4.35 11.54
CA THR A 67 7.46 -5.42 11.92
C THR A 67 6.77 -6.58 12.64
N GLY A 68 5.49 -6.39 13.02
CA GLY A 68 4.64 -7.37 13.68
C GLY A 68 3.66 -8.05 12.71
N THR A 69 2.41 -8.20 13.13
CA THR A 69 1.36 -8.85 12.35
C THR A 69 0.14 -7.94 12.19
N ILE A 70 -0.39 -7.86 10.97
CA ILE A 70 -1.71 -7.29 10.68
C ILE A 70 -2.51 -8.40 10.01
N GLN A 71 -3.66 -8.78 10.58
CA GLN A 71 -4.45 -9.89 10.05
C GLN A 71 -5.95 -9.64 10.10
N ASP A 72 -6.68 -10.21 9.15
CA ASP A 72 -8.14 -10.17 9.09
C ASP A 72 -8.69 -8.72 9.18
N CYS A 73 -7.98 -7.77 8.55
CA CYS A 73 -8.31 -6.35 8.55
C CYS A 73 -8.81 -5.88 7.19
N ILE A 74 -9.64 -4.85 7.19
CA ILE A 74 -10.26 -4.30 5.99
C ILE A 74 -10.04 -2.79 5.93
N LEU A 75 -9.64 -2.29 4.77
CA LEU A 75 -9.70 -0.88 4.40
C LEU A 75 -10.75 -0.71 3.31
N GLU A 76 -11.83 0.02 3.59
CA GLU A 76 -12.95 0.22 2.66
C GLU A 76 -13.12 1.70 2.32
N GLY A 77 -13.10 2.00 1.04
CA GLY A 77 -13.25 3.36 0.54
C GLY A 77 -12.11 4.29 0.98
N GLY A 78 -12.27 5.54 0.67
CA GLY A 78 -11.32 6.58 1.06
C GLY A 78 -10.73 7.36 -0.11
N THR A 79 -9.96 8.40 0.23
CA THR A 79 -9.28 9.28 -0.72
C THR A 79 -7.82 9.43 -0.31
N PHE A 80 -6.92 9.04 -1.20
CA PHE A 80 -5.49 8.99 -0.91
C PHE A 80 -4.71 9.83 -1.93
N ASN A 81 -4.37 11.06 -1.53
CA ASN A 81 -3.45 11.93 -2.27
C ASN A 81 -2.04 11.67 -1.77
N VAL A 82 -1.35 10.76 -2.44
CA VAL A 82 -0.05 10.25 -2.01
C VAL A 82 1.03 11.31 -2.21
N PRO A 83 1.73 11.75 -1.15
CA PRO A 83 2.81 12.73 -1.29
C PRO A 83 4.02 12.16 -2.03
N ALA A 84 4.90 13.06 -2.51
CA ALA A 84 6.20 12.66 -3.04
C ALA A 84 7.09 12.00 -1.98
N ASN A 85 8.13 11.30 -2.42
CA ASN A 85 9.20 10.78 -1.55
C ASN A 85 8.73 9.86 -0.43
N CYS A 86 7.69 9.06 -0.67
CA CYS A 86 7.15 8.12 0.31
C CYS A 86 7.10 6.66 -0.20
N LEU A 87 7.01 5.77 0.76
CA LEU A 87 6.60 4.38 0.56
C LEU A 87 5.15 4.31 1.02
N TYR A 88 4.21 4.31 0.07
CA TYR A 88 2.80 4.33 0.42
C TYR A 88 2.11 3.00 0.12
N GLY A 89 1.41 2.49 1.11
CA GLY A 89 0.47 1.38 0.96
C GLY A 89 -0.85 1.68 1.65
N GLY A 90 -1.95 1.26 1.05
CA GLY A 90 -3.26 1.43 1.66
C GLY A 90 -3.29 0.91 3.11
N PHE A 91 -2.63 -0.22 3.38
CA PHE A 91 -2.43 -0.72 4.74
C PHE A 91 -1.14 -0.22 5.38
N VAL A 92 -0.01 -0.44 4.72
CA VAL A 92 1.32 -0.27 5.31
C VAL A 92 2.29 0.34 4.32
N GLY A 93 3.01 1.38 4.73
CA GLY A 93 4.07 1.97 3.91
C GLY A 93 5.23 0.99 3.67
N GLN A 94 5.79 0.43 4.75
CA GLN A 94 6.87 -0.56 4.70
C GLN A 94 6.54 -1.77 5.57
N ASN A 95 6.48 -2.95 4.95
CA ASN A 95 6.23 -4.21 5.65
C ASN A 95 7.52 -5.03 5.78
N GLU A 96 7.92 -5.33 7.01
CA GLU A 96 9.00 -6.26 7.38
C GLU A 96 8.45 -7.47 8.16
N GLY A 97 7.19 -7.41 8.59
CA GLY A 97 6.48 -8.43 9.32
C GLY A 97 5.51 -9.23 8.44
N LYS A 98 4.30 -9.42 8.94
CA LYS A 98 3.27 -10.22 8.25
C LYS A 98 1.99 -9.40 8.05
N ILE A 99 1.40 -9.52 6.86
CA ILE A 99 0.06 -9.05 6.54
C ILE A 99 -0.71 -10.24 6.00
N ILE A 100 -1.77 -10.65 6.67
CA ILE A 100 -2.48 -11.92 6.41
C ILE A 100 -3.96 -11.66 6.29
N ASN A 101 -4.60 -12.19 5.24
CA ASN A 101 -6.05 -12.11 5.01
C ASN A 101 -6.60 -10.67 5.09
N CYS A 102 -5.86 -9.71 4.60
CA CYS A 102 -6.25 -8.30 4.62
C CYS A 102 -6.75 -7.83 3.26
N SER A 103 -7.66 -6.87 3.24
CA SER A 103 -8.22 -6.37 1.98
C SER A 103 -8.38 -4.87 1.92
N ILE A 104 -8.08 -4.29 0.75
CA ILE A 104 -8.49 -2.95 0.39
C ILE A 104 -9.57 -3.03 -0.68
N THR A 105 -10.69 -2.32 -0.48
CA THR A 105 -11.83 -2.37 -1.37
C THR A 105 -12.43 -0.99 -1.63
N ASP A 106 -13.01 -0.83 -2.83
CA ASP A 106 -13.86 0.30 -3.18
C ASP A 106 -13.19 1.68 -3.04
N VAL A 107 -11.91 1.77 -3.38
CA VAL A 107 -11.17 3.04 -3.40
C VAL A 107 -11.22 3.63 -4.80
N SER A 108 -11.92 4.76 -4.94
CA SER A 108 -12.12 5.44 -6.21
C SER A 108 -11.06 6.50 -6.54
N ASN A 109 -10.28 6.92 -5.57
CA ASN A 109 -9.28 7.96 -5.76
C ASN A 109 -7.98 7.67 -4.98
N PHE A 110 -7.03 7.12 -5.73
CA PHE A 110 -5.69 6.80 -5.22
C PHE A 110 -4.68 7.44 -6.18
N THR A 111 -4.23 8.65 -5.86
CA THR A 111 -3.40 9.44 -6.77
C THR A 111 -1.96 9.54 -6.31
N CYS A 112 -1.03 9.44 -7.24
CA CYS A 112 0.41 9.55 -7.02
C CYS A 112 1.05 10.32 -8.18
N ASP A 113 1.28 11.60 -8.01
CA ASP A 113 1.80 12.47 -9.07
C ASP A 113 3.26 12.89 -8.88
N ASN A 114 4.02 12.12 -8.09
CA ASN A 114 5.34 12.55 -7.63
C ASN A 114 6.43 11.47 -7.81
N ALA A 115 7.65 11.94 -8.07
CA ALA A 115 8.84 11.11 -8.16
C ALA A 115 9.24 10.47 -6.81
N ASN A 116 10.10 9.45 -6.88
CA ASN A 116 10.64 8.74 -5.71
C ASN A 116 9.59 8.14 -4.78
N THR A 117 8.50 7.65 -5.35
CA THR A 117 7.39 7.09 -4.59
C THR A 117 7.19 5.63 -5.01
N ASN A 118 7.04 4.74 -4.04
CA ASN A 118 6.57 3.38 -4.27
C ASN A 118 5.15 3.25 -3.71
N VAL A 119 4.20 2.98 -4.57
CA VAL A 119 2.77 2.94 -4.25
C VAL A 119 2.21 1.56 -4.48
N GLY A 120 1.56 1.01 -3.46
CA GLY A 120 0.81 -0.24 -3.57
C GLY A 120 -0.57 -0.14 -2.96
N GLY A 121 -1.53 -0.83 -3.51
CA GLY A 121 -2.87 -0.88 -2.93
C GLY A 121 -2.83 -1.34 -1.47
N VAL A 122 -2.02 -2.34 -1.15
CA VAL A 122 -1.85 -2.84 0.22
C VAL A 122 -0.53 -2.38 0.82
N VAL A 123 0.60 -2.55 0.14
CA VAL A 123 1.94 -2.28 0.69
C VAL A 123 2.77 -1.43 -0.25
N GLY A 124 3.35 -0.33 0.23
CA GLY A 124 4.31 0.48 -0.54
C GLY A 124 5.59 -0.28 -0.85
N LYS A 125 6.28 -0.75 0.18
CA LYS A 125 7.48 -1.59 0.07
C LYS A 125 7.34 -2.85 0.93
N ASN A 126 7.37 -4.01 0.30
CA ASN A 126 7.32 -5.29 1.01
C ASN A 126 8.72 -5.90 1.14
N MET A 127 9.09 -6.22 2.36
CA MET A 127 10.31 -6.94 2.75
C MET A 127 9.98 -8.15 3.63
N GLY A 128 8.70 -8.34 3.97
CA GLY A 128 8.16 -9.42 4.79
C GLY A 128 7.18 -10.31 4.01
N ILE A 129 6.13 -10.75 4.66
CA ILE A 129 5.14 -11.67 4.11
C ILE A 129 3.81 -10.95 3.88
N LEU A 130 3.27 -11.09 2.69
CA LEU A 130 1.90 -10.74 2.34
C LEU A 130 1.20 -12.03 1.89
N GLU A 131 0.17 -12.45 2.64
CA GLU A 131 -0.51 -13.73 2.44
C GLU A 131 -2.01 -13.56 2.42
N GLY A 132 -2.71 -14.25 1.50
CA GLY A 132 -4.17 -14.29 1.41
C GLY A 132 -4.83 -12.91 1.27
N SER A 133 -4.07 -11.89 0.91
CA SER A 133 -4.51 -10.50 0.93
C SER A 133 -4.84 -9.99 -0.47
N TYR A 134 -5.71 -8.98 -0.57
CA TYR A 134 -6.13 -8.52 -1.89
C TYR A 134 -6.49 -7.04 -1.97
N ALA A 135 -6.45 -6.53 -3.21
CA ALA A 135 -7.01 -5.25 -3.60
C ALA A 135 -8.15 -5.49 -4.61
N ASN A 136 -9.34 -4.93 -4.35
CA ASN A 136 -10.51 -5.11 -5.19
C ASN A 136 -11.23 -3.79 -5.43
N ASN A 137 -11.61 -3.52 -6.68
CA ASN A 137 -12.29 -2.29 -7.08
C ASN A 137 -11.53 -1.03 -6.64
N VAL A 138 -10.21 -0.99 -6.93
CA VAL A 138 -9.35 0.14 -6.62
C VAL A 138 -8.95 0.85 -7.92
N GLN A 139 -9.19 2.15 -7.97
CA GLN A 139 -8.79 3.02 -9.08
C GLN A 139 -7.55 3.80 -8.67
N MET A 140 -6.46 3.60 -9.40
CA MET A 140 -5.16 4.20 -9.11
C MET A 140 -4.70 5.09 -10.28
N SER A 141 -4.10 6.22 -9.98
CA SER A 141 -3.49 7.11 -10.98
C SER A 141 -2.08 7.50 -10.57
N CYS A 142 -1.13 7.48 -11.51
CA CYS A 142 0.25 7.82 -11.21
C CYS A 142 0.94 8.48 -12.40
N SER A 143 1.72 9.53 -12.14
CA SER A 143 2.51 10.21 -13.17
C SER A 143 4.01 9.90 -13.09
N LYS A 144 4.52 9.51 -11.92
CA LYS A 144 5.94 9.20 -11.68
C LYS A 144 6.10 8.18 -10.56
N GLY A 145 7.24 7.46 -10.55
CA GLY A 145 7.59 6.51 -9.49
C GLY A 145 7.30 5.06 -9.86
N THR A 146 6.92 4.26 -8.90
CA THR A 146 6.60 2.84 -9.06
C THR A 146 5.23 2.56 -8.46
N ILE A 147 4.33 1.93 -9.21
CA ILE A 147 2.98 1.61 -8.76
C ILE A 147 2.64 0.14 -9.00
N GLY A 148 2.10 -0.51 -7.98
CA GLY A 148 1.56 -1.86 -8.07
C GLY A 148 0.15 -1.94 -7.51
N GLY A 149 -0.71 -2.71 -8.14
CA GLY A 149 -2.09 -2.85 -7.68
C GLY A 149 -2.17 -3.40 -6.25
N LEU A 150 -1.23 -4.25 -5.86
CA LEU A 150 -1.13 -4.80 -4.51
C LEU A 150 0.11 -4.27 -3.77
N VAL A 151 1.30 -4.34 -4.41
CA VAL A 151 2.58 -3.98 -3.81
C VAL A 151 3.34 -3.03 -4.73
N GLY A 152 3.78 -1.87 -4.23
CA GLY A 152 4.62 -0.95 -4.99
C GLY A 152 5.97 -1.58 -5.35
N TRP A 153 6.73 -1.96 -4.34
CA TRP A 153 8.04 -2.58 -4.52
C TRP A 153 8.21 -3.79 -3.60
N ASN A 154 8.37 -4.97 -4.19
CA ASN A 154 8.64 -6.21 -3.46
C ASN A 154 10.16 -6.47 -3.47
N ASN A 155 10.85 -6.28 -2.35
CA ASN A 155 12.30 -6.18 -2.34
C ASN A 155 12.94 -6.72 -1.07
N SER A 156 13.25 -8.00 -1.07
CA SER A 156 14.10 -8.67 -0.08
C SER A 156 14.12 -10.16 -0.41
N GLY A 157 15.19 -10.87 -0.12
CA GLY A 157 15.21 -12.34 -0.24
C GLY A 157 14.15 -13.05 0.63
N ASN A 158 13.62 -12.37 1.64
CA ASN A 158 12.55 -12.87 2.51
C ASN A 158 11.16 -12.37 2.11
N ALA A 159 11.05 -11.44 1.16
CA ALA A 159 9.77 -10.89 0.75
C ALA A 159 8.95 -11.92 -0.04
N LYS A 160 7.71 -12.14 0.42
CA LYS A 160 6.79 -13.10 -0.18
C LYS A 160 5.43 -12.48 -0.44
N ILE A 161 4.85 -12.83 -1.58
CA ILE A 161 3.45 -12.60 -1.92
C ILE A 161 2.85 -13.97 -2.20
N VAL A 162 1.91 -14.43 -1.38
CA VAL A 162 1.39 -15.79 -1.39
C VAL A 162 -0.13 -15.79 -1.35
N GLY A 163 -0.78 -16.43 -2.32
CA GLY A 163 -2.23 -16.57 -2.35
C GLY A 163 -2.98 -15.23 -2.42
N CYS A 164 -2.35 -14.21 -3.03
CA CYS A 164 -2.88 -12.86 -3.09
C CYS A 164 -3.49 -12.54 -4.45
N TYR A 165 -4.38 -11.55 -4.51
CA TYR A 165 -4.86 -11.08 -5.80
C TYR A 165 -5.09 -9.57 -5.86
N SER A 166 -5.12 -9.05 -7.09
CA SER A 166 -5.36 -7.64 -7.36
C SER A 166 -6.37 -7.49 -8.49
N LEU A 167 -7.48 -6.81 -8.22
CA LEU A 167 -8.52 -6.44 -9.20
C LEU A 167 -8.61 -4.93 -9.25
N VAL A 168 -7.71 -4.30 -10.00
CA VAL A 168 -7.50 -2.86 -10.01
C VAL A 168 -7.39 -2.31 -11.42
N ASN A 169 -7.66 -1.00 -11.56
CA ASN A 169 -7.34 -0.26 -12.77
C ASN A 169 -6.31 0.83 -12.44
N ILE A 170 -5.26 0.89 -13.25
CA ILE A 170 -4.16 1.84 -13.10
C ILE A 170 -4.12 2.76 -14.31
N THR A 171 -4.23 4.06 -14.09
CA THR A 171 -4.06 5.09 -15.11
C THR A 171 -2.71 5.75 -14.95
N LEU A 172 -1.85 5.62 -15.95
CA LEU A 172 -0.55 6.28 -15.98
C LEU A 172 -0.66 7.58 -16.76
N THR A 173 -0.17 8.66 -16.19
CA THR A 173 -0.15 9.99 -16.84
C THR A 173 1.26 10.44 -17.17
N GLY A 174 2.28 9.61 -16.88
CA GLY A 174 3.70 9.86 -17.16
C GLY A 174 4.52 8.60 -17.18
N SER A 175 5.84 8.73 -17.02
CA SER A 175 6.78 7.61 -16.99
C SER A 175 6.80 6.93 -15.63
N VAL A 176 6.22 5.75 -15.53
CA VAL A 176 6.00 5.01 -14.30
C VAL A 176 6.34 3.53 -14.49
N ASN A 177 7.05 2.92 -13.55
CA ASN A 177 7.14 1.48 -13.45
C ASN A 177 5.82 0.97 -12.87
N SER A 178 5.14 0.07 -13.56
CA SER A 178 3.80 -0.35 -13.17
C SER A 178 3.55 -1.84 -13.35
N GLY A 179 2.76 -2.41 -12.46
CA GLY A 179 2.27 -3.78 -12.56
C GLY A 179 0.95 -3.96 -11.83
N LEU A 180 0.05 -4.77 -12.36
CA LEU A 180 -1.26 -5.00 -11.72
C LEU A 180 -1.12 -5.70 -10.37
N LEU A 181 -0.10 -6.54 -10.16
CA LEU A 181 0.18 -7.15 -8.87
C LEU A 181 1.26 -6.37 -8.10
N ALA A 182 2.45 -6.22 -8.70
CA ALA A 182 3.57 -5.50 -8.11
C ALA A 182 4.24 -4.60 -9.15
N GLY A 183 4.58 -3.37 -8.78
CA GLY A 183 5.23 -2.40 -9.65
C GLY A 183 6.71 -2.72 -9.90
N GLY A 184 7.36 -3.34 -8.93
CA GLY A 184 8.73 -3.84 -9.04
C GLY A 184 9.00 -5.00 -8.09
N CYS A 185 9.84 -5.95 -8.55
CA CYS A 185 10.22 -7.14 -7.78
C CYS A 185 11.73 -7.39 -7.88
N ASN A 186 12.41 -7.50 -6.75
CA ASN A 186 13.82 -7.89 -6.68
C ASN A 186 14.02 -9.00 -5.65
N TRP A 187 14.61 -10.13 -6.07
CA TRP A 187 14.99 -11.25 -5.20
C TRP A 187 13.85 -11.75 -4.30
N THR A 188 12.65 -11.97 -4.88
CA THR A 188 11.42 -12.20 -4.12
C THR A 188 10.67 -13.43 -4.60
N HIS A 189 9.72 -13.91 -3.78
CA HIS A 189 8.85 -15.03 -4.11
C HIS A 189 7.40 -14.56 -4.29
N VAL A 190 6.82 -14.88 -5.45
CA VAL A 190 5.40 -14.69 -5.73
C VAL A 190 4.82 -16.06 -6.10
N THR A 191 3.85 -16.53 -5.31
CA THR A 191 3.25 -17.86 -5.50
C THR A 191 1.74 -17.80 -5.35
N ALA A 192 1.02 -18.62 -6.12
CA ALA A 192 -0.44 -18.77 -6.07
C ALA A 192 -1.19 -17.42 -6.10
N SER A 193 -0.64 -16.42 -6.82
CA SER A 193 -1.17 -15.07 -6.85
C SER A 193 -1.51 -14.64 -8.28
N PHE A 194 -2.52 -13.79 -8.43
CA PHE A 194 -2.94 -13.32 -9.76
C PHE A 194 -3.38 -11.86 -9.72
N ALA A 195 -3.43 -11.24 -10.90
CA ALA A 195 -3.98 -9.90 -11.05
C ALA A 195 -4.85 -9.83 -12.29
N VAL A 196 -5.95 -9.06 -12.19
CA VAL A 196 -6.86 -8.75 -13.29
C VAL A 196 -7.19 -7.27 -13.25
N GLY A 197 -7.25 -6.64 -14.41
CA GLY A 197 -7.55 -5.20 -14.51
C GLY A 197 -6.92 -4.59 -15.75
N SER A 198 -6.74 -3.30 -15.72
CA SER A 198 -6.16 -2.55 -16.84
C SER A 198 -5.03 -1.63 -16.39
N ILE A 199 -4.03 -1.48 -17.25
CA ILE A 199 -3.06 -0.39 -17.16
C ILE A 199 -3.22 0.45 -18.42
N SER A 200 -3.68 1.68 -18.29
CA SER A 200 -3.79 2.65 -19.36
C SER A 200 -2.69 3.70 -19.26
N ALA A 201 -2.09 4.04 -20.40
CA ALA A 201 -1.05 5.08 -20.48
C ALA A 201 -1.24 5.89 -21.75
N PRO A 202 -0.89 7.20 -21.75
CA PRO A 202 -0.86 8.00 -22.98
C PRO A 202 0.12 7.37 -23.98
N VAL A 203 -0.16 7.55 -25.28
CA VAL A 203 0.59 6.94 -26.39
C VAL A 203 2.10 7.26 -26.36
N ASN A 204 2.48 8.35 -25.72
CA ASN A 204 3.88 8.82 -25.60
C ASN A 204 4.51 8.63 -24.22
N ALA A 205 3.89 7.88 -23.32
CA ALA A 205 4.48 7.60 -22.02
C ALA A 205 5.50 6.45 -22.14
N ASN A 206 6.75 6.71 -21.80
CA ASN A 206 7.75 5.66 -21.60
C ASN A 206 7.41 4.89 -20.31
N ALA A 207 6.42 4.03 -20.38
CA ALA A 207 6.01 3.16 -19.27
C ALA A 207 6.56 1.76 -19.53
N SER A 208 7.35 1.23 -18.58
CA SER A 208 7.61 -0.21 -18.56
C SER A 208 6.40 -0.90 -17.93
N ARG A 209 5.75 -1.75 -18.68
CA ARG A 209 4.58 -2.53 -18.27
C ARG A 209 5.03 -3.95 -17.95
N GLY A 210 4.78 -4.41 -16.77
CA GLY A 210 5.03 -5.78 -16.33
C GLY A 210 3.72 -6.51 -16.03
#